data_83c0fb92c0a390c2e6c7b01bcbba4a49
#
_entry.id   83c0fb92c0a390c2e6c7b01bcbba4a49
#
_cell.length_a   1.000
_cell.length_b   1.000
_cell.length_c   1.000
_cell.angle_alpha   90.00
_cell.angle_beta   90.00
_cell.angle_gamma   90.00
#
_symmetry.space_group_name_H-M   'P 1'
#
loop_
_entity.id
_entity.type
_entity.pdbx_description
1 polymer ?
#
loop_
_entity_poly.entity_id
_entity_poly.type
_entity_poly.pdbx_seq_one_letter_code
_entity_poly.pdbx_strand_id
1 'polypeptide(L)'
;MKRAIVSVTNDLATDNRVARTCAVLQDLGHEVLLVGRKLPGSLPLERPYRTKRMRLLFNNGPLFYAEYNLRLFFLLLFSRCTLLVSNDLDTLLANFLAARLRGKQLVYDTHEFYTEVPELVERPRVRAVWLAIERRIFPKLKHVITVNQSIANAYRERYGNEVQVVRNIPAPRELPPAPERAALDLPEGKRILVMQGAGINVQRGAEEAVLAMRELPDCLLLIIGGGDAWPVLERLARERGLQDRVHLLGKMPYARMMDYTRNADLGLTLDKDTNLNYRFSLPNKLFDYLHAGIPVLATDLPEVAAIVRGRDCGVVLPAADPAAIAEAVRALFADPERYAALRGNAIFAARELDGGKEAAKLRSILEGLG
;
A
#
# COMPACT_ATOMS: atom_id res chain seq x y z
N MET A 1 -33.15 -2.03 8.85
CA MET A 1 -31.77 -1.63 9.14
C MET A 1 -30.89 -2.21 8.03
N LYS A 2 -30.12 -1.37 7.33
CA LYS A 2 -29.20 -1.83 6.26
C LYS A 2 -28.02 -2.52 6.95
N ARG A 3 -27.61 -3.71 6.51
CA ARG A 3 -26.44 -4.42 7.05
C ARG A 3 -25.46 -4.72 5.94
N ALA A 4 -24.18 -4.41 6.16
CA ALA A 4 -23.08 -4.72 5.26
C ALA A 4 -22.14 -5.76 5.88
N ILE A 5 -21.67 -6.73 5.08
CA ILE A 5 -20.62 -7.66 5.47
C ILE A 5 -19.41 -7.39 4.59
N VAL A 6 -18.30 -7.06 5.24
CA VAL A 6 -17.00 -6.81 4.61
C VAL A 6 -16.09 -7.99 4.91
N SER A 7 -15.46 -8.57 3.90
CA SER A 7 -14.62 -9.77 4.05
C SER A 7 -13.22 -9.55 3.48
N VAL A 8 -12.21 -10.04 4.19
CA VAL A 8 -10.80 -10.01 3.81
C VAL A 8 -10.10 -11.23 4.39
N THR A 9 -9.09 -11.77 3.71
CA THR A 9 -8.32 -12.91 4.23
C THR A 9 -7.25 -12.52 5.25
N ASN A 10 -6.93 -11.23 5.37
CA ASN A 10 -5.90 -10.70 6.27
C ASN A 10 -6.30 -10.73 7.74
N ASP A 11 -5.31 -10.47 8.62
CA ASP A 11 -5.59 -10.10 10.00
C ASP A 11 -6.15 -8.68 10.05
N LEU A 12 -7.31 -8.54 10.70
CA LEU A 12 -8.10 -7.31 10.72
C LEU A 12 -7.43 -6.14 11.46
N ALA A 13 -6.37 -6.41 12.23
CA ALA A 13 -5.73 -5.40 13.08
C ALA A 13 -4.93 -4.36 12.25
N THR A 14 -4.38 -4.76 11.13
CA THR A 14 -3.40 -3.96 10.36
C THR A 14 -3.95 -3.41 9.04
N ASP A 15 -5.13 -3.83 8.61
CA ASP A 15 -5.70 -3.41 7.32
C ASP A 15 -6.45 -2.08 7.43
N ASN A 16 -5.73 -1.00 7.17
CA ASN A 16 -6.27 0.36 7.26
C ASN A 16 -7.26 0.71 6.14
N ARG A 17 -7.11 0.11 4.94
CA ARG A 17 -8.04 0.34 3.83
C ARG A 17 -9.41 -0.25 4.13
N VAL A 18 -9.44 -1.50 4.57
CA VAL A 18 -10.68 -2.18 4.98
C VAL A 18 -11.33 -1.47 6.17
N ALA A 19 -10.53 -0.99 7.13
CA ALA A 19 -11.04 -0.21 8.25
C ALA A 19 -11.73 1.09 7.79
N ARG A 20 -11.19 1.78 6.78
CA ARG A 20 -11.79 2.97 6.17
C ARG A 20 -13.12 2.63 5.49
N THR A 21 -13.17 1.56 4.72
CA THR A 21 -14.39 1.09 4.06
C THR A 21 -15.50 0.80 5.09
N CYS A 22 -15.14 0.14 6.21
CA CYS A 22 -16.08 -0.10 7.29
C CYS A 22 -16.59 1.18 7.96
N ALA A 23 -15.72 2.18 8.18
CA ALA A 23 -16.10 3.47 8.75
C ALA A 23 -17.08 4.21 7.83
N VAL A 24 -16.80 4.29 6.53
CA VAL A 24 -17.70 4.91 5.55
C VAL A 24 -19.08 4.22 5.53
N LEU A 25 -19.10 2.89 5.59
CA LEU A 25 -20.37 2.15 5.66
C LEU A 25 -21.15 2.42 6.94
N GLN A 26 -20.48 2.58 8.10
CA GLN A 26 -21.15 2.99 9.34
C GLN A 26 -21.74 4.40 9.25
N ASP A 27 -20.97 5.35 8.70
CA ASP A 27 -21.43 6.71 8.48
C ASP A 27 -22.65 6.78 7.53
N LEU A 28 -22.80 5.80 6.64
CA LEU A 28 -23.96 5.61 5.77
C LEU A 28 -25.12 4.86 6.45
N GLY A 29 -25.02 4.62 7.75
CA GLY A 29 -26.06 3.98 8.55
C GLY A 29 -26.14 2.45 8.39
N HIS A 30 -25.09 1.78 7.90
CA HIS A 30 -25.04 0.33 7.85
C HIS A 30 -24.58 -0.27 9.19
N GLU A 31 -25.23 -1.33 9.65
CA GLU A 31 -24.66 -2.23 10.64
C GLU A 31 -23.55 -3.06 9.95
N VAL A 32 -22.29 -2.81 10.32
CA VAL A 32 -21.14 -3.46 9.68
C VAL A 32 -20.69 -4.69 10.44
N LEU A 33 -20.48 -5.79 9.71
CA LEU A 33 -19.74 -6.97 10.17
C LEU A 33 -18.49 -7.15 9.31
N LEU A 34 -17.32 -6.97 9.93
CA LEU A 34 -16.03 -7.25 9.29
C LEU A 34 -15.59 -8.67 9.59
N VAL A 35 -15.30 -9.45 8.54
CA VAL A 35 -14.91 -10.86 8.62
C VAL A 35 -13.48 -11.02 8.10
N GLY A 36 -12.62 -11.66 8.89
CA GLY A 36 -11.25 -11.99 8.50
C GLY A 36 -10.73 -13.20 9.28
N ARG A 37 -9.41 -13.43 9.26
CA ARG A 37 -8.80 -14.55 9.99
C ARG A 37 -8.14 -14.11 11.29
N LYS A 38 -7.94 -15.08 12.19
CA LYS A 38 -7.14 -14.95 13.39
C LYS A 38 -5.90 -15.82 13.27
N LEU A 39 -4.73 -15.20 13.34
CA LEU A 39 -3.43 -15.87 13.40
C LEU A 39 -2.95 -16.03 14.85
N PRO A 40 -1.99 -16.91 15.15
CA PRO A 40 -1.44 -17.08 16.50
C PRO A 40 -0.89 -15.77 17.10
N GLY A 41 -0.27 -14.92 16.27
CA GLY A 41 0.27 -13.61 16.70
C GLY A 41 -0.66 -12.41 16.47
N SER A 42 -1.96 -12.64 16.23
CA SER A 42 -2.91 -11.55 16.00
C SER A 42 -3.04 -10.63 17.21
N LEU A 43 -2.88 -9.33 16.97
CA LEU A 43 -3.06 -8.29 17.98
C LEU A 43 -4.51 -8.20 18.48
N PRO A 44 -4.75 -7.67 19.69
CA PRO A 44 -6.08 -7.26 20.12
C PRO A 44 -6.73 -6.33 19.07
N LEU A 45 -8.03 -6.41 18.92
CA LEU A 45 -8.77 -5.64 17.93
C LEU A 45 -9.97 -4.99 18.58
N GLU A 46 -9.96 -3.66 18.65
CA GLU A 46 -11.10 -2.84 19.04
C GLU A 46 -11.56 -2.03 17.84
N ARG A 47 -12.82 -2.17 17.47
CA ARG A 47 -13.45 -1.45 16.36
C ARG A 47 -14.87 -1.01 16.78
N PRO A 48 -15.37 0.12 16.30
CA PRO A 48 -16.73 0.58 16.61
C PRO A 48 -17.82 -0.25 15.91
N TYR A 49 -17.46 -1.26 15.14
CA TYR A 49 -18.33 -2.19 14.43
C TYR A 49 -18.02 -3.64 14.79
N ARG A 50 -18.95 -4.54 14.47
CA ARG A 50 -18.79 -5.97 14.78
C ARG A 50 -17.67 -6.58 13.92
N THR A 51 -16.85 -7.42 14.56
CA THR A 51 -15.78 -8.16 13.89
C THR A 51 -15.92 -9.66 14.13
N LYS A 52 -15.59 -10.47 13.14
CA LYS A 52 -15.50 -11.93 13.26
C LYS A 52 -14.18 -12.41 12.69
N ARG A 53 -13.30 -12.88 13.56
CA ARG A 53 -12.01 -13.48 13.19
C ARG A 53 -12.13 -14.99 13.19
N MET A 54 -12.02 -15.62 12.01
CA MET A 54 -12.08 -17.07 11.88
C MET A 54 -10.74 -17.70 12.26
N ARG A 55 -10.79 -18.71 13.13
CA ARG A 55 -9.65 -19.61 13.38
C ARG A 55 -9.73 -20.74 12.36
N LEU A 56 -8.68 -20.89 11.56
CA LEU A 56 -8.61 -21.88 10.50
C LEU A 56 -7.72 -23.04 10.91
N LEU A 57 -7.96 -24.20 10.31
CA LEU A 57 -7.11 -25.38 10.47
C LEU A 57 -5.84 -25.24 9.64
N PHE A 58 -5.99 -24.64 8.43
CA PHE A 58 -4.87 -24.39 7.51
C PHE A 58 -4.59 -22.90 7.47
N ASN A 59 -3.34 -22.50 7.63
CA ASN A 59 -2.93 -21.10 7.63
C ASN A 59 -2.20 -20.66 6.36
N ASN A 60 -1.83 -21.60 5.49
CA ASN A 60 -1.06 -21.38 4.28
C ASN A 60 -1.52 -22.28 3.14
N GLY A 61 -1.18 -21.90 1.90
CA GLY A 61 -1.36 -22.71 0.71
C GLY A 61 -2.82 -22.87 0.26
N PRO A 62 -3.10 -23.77 -0.69
CA PRO A 62 -4.43 -23.91 -1.31
C PRO A 62 -5.53 -24.28 -0.32
N LEU A 63 -5.22 -25.11 0.70
CA LEU A 63 -6.19 -25.54 1.70
C LEU A 63 -6.66 -24.39 2.59
N PHE A 64 -5.78 -23.42 2.87
CA PHE A 64 -6.16 -22.19 3.54
C PHE A 64 -7.27 -21.45 2.79
N TYR A 65 -7.05 -21.17 1.49
CA TYR A 65 -8.04 -20.44 0.68
C TYR A 65 -9.35 -21.23 0.51
N ALA A 66 -9.26 -22.56 0.37
CA ALA A 66 -10.43 -23.42 0.25
C ALA A 66 -11.27 -23.41 1.55
N GLU A 67 -10.63 -23.63 2.70
CA GLU A 67 -11.30 -23.60 4.01
C GLU A 67 -11.91 -22.22 4.30
N TYR A 68 -11.13 -21.13 4.06
CA TYR A 68 -11.60 -19.79 4.29
C TYR A 68 -12.84 -19.47 3.44
N ASN A 69 -12.79 -19.72 2.13
CA ASN A 69 -13.90 -19.44 1.22
C ASN A 69 -15.12 -20.30 1.52
N LEU A 70 -14.95 -21.56 1.87
CA LEU A 70 -16.07 -22.45 2.26
C LEU A 70 -16.78 -21.92 3.52
N ARG A 71 -16.03 -21.61 4.57
CA ARG A 71 -16.58 -21.06 5.81
C ARG A 71 -17.21 -19.67 5.60
N LEU A 72 -16.54 -18.82 4.80
CA LEU A 72 -17.07 -17.51 4.43
C LEU A 72 -18.39 -17.66 3.66
N PHE A 73 -18.44 -18.53 2.66
CA PHE A 73 -19.64 -18.78 1.87
C PHE A 73 -20.85 -19.14 2.75
N PHE A 74 -20.71 -20.10 3.65
CA PHE A 74 -21.80 -20.47 4.55
C PHE A 74 -22.18 -19.34 5.51
N LEU A 75 -21.19 -18.61 6.02
CA LEU A 75 -21.47 -17.43 6.86
C LEU A 75 -22.31 -16.42 6.08
N LEU A 76 -21.93 -16.08 4.85
CA LEU A 76 -22.65 -15.12 4.01
C LEU A 76 -24.03 -15.65 3.60
N LEU A 77 -24.12 -16.92 3.27
CA LEU A 77 -25.37 -17.56 2.86
C LEU A 77 -26.46 -17.49 3.94
N PHE A 78 -26.07 -17.68 5.21
CA PHE A 78 -27.03 -17.68 6.33
C PHE A 78 -27.12 -16.34 7.08
N SER A 79 -26.31 -15.35 6.69
CA SER A 79 -26.36 -14.02 7.31
C SER A 79 -27.44 -13.14 6.68
N ARG A 80 -28.10 -12.32 7.53
CA ARG A 80 -29.00 -11.27 7.04
C ARG A 80 -28.17 -10.03 6.69
N CYS A 81 -28.03 -9.71 5.39
CA CYS A 81 -27.34 -8.53 4.90
C CYS A 81 -27.97 -8.02 3.61
N THR A 82 -27.72 -6.78 3.26
CA THR A 82 -28.13 -6.14 2.01
C THR A 82 -26.94 -5.97 1.06
N LEU A 83 -25.75 -5.75 1.60
CA LEU A 83 -24.52 -5.46 0.86
C LEU A 83 -23.39 -6.40 1.31
N LEU A 84 -22.67 -6.94 0.34
CA LEU A 84 -21.42 -7.66 0.50
C LEU A 84 -20.28 -6.86 -0.10
N VAL A 85 -19.17 -6.72 0.64
CA VAL A 85 -17.93 -6.11 0.15
C VAL A 85 -16.84 -7.16 0.20
N SER A 86 -16.37 -7.55 -0.98
CA SER A 86 -15.27 -8.51 -1.15
C SER A 86 -13.98 -7.74 -1.36
N ASN A 87 -13.05 -7.88 -0.44
CA ASN A 87 -11.70 -7.32 -0.61
C ASN A 87 -10.79 -8.39 -1.20
N ASP A 88 -10.15 -8.04 -2.30
CA ASP A 88 -9.27 -8.86 -3.11
C ASP A 88 -9.91 -10.16 -3.70
N LEU A 89 -9.18 -10.78 -4.62
CA LEU A 89 -9.66 -11.93 -5.37
C LEU A 89 -9.87 -13.17 -4.50
N ASP A 90 -9.14 -13.25 -3.42
CA ASP A 90 -9.14 -14.40 -2.51
C ASP A 90 -10.40 -14.54 -1.64
N THR A 91 -11.25 -13.49 -1.56
CA THR A 91 -12.59 -13.55 -0.97
C THR A 91 -13.72 -13.54 -2.01
N LEU A 92 -13.39 -13.26 -3.27
CA LEU A 92 -14.38 -12.97 -4.30
C LEU A 92 -15.31 -14.16 -4.61
N LEU A 93 -14.78 -15.38 -4.67
CA LEU A 93 -15.58 -16.56 -5.02
C LEU A 93 -16.74 -16.77 -4.04
N ALA A 94 -16.47 -16.75 -2.73
CA ALA A 94 -17.49 -16.95 -1.71
C ALA A 94 -18.54 -15.82 -1.72
N ASN A 95 -18.08 -14.56 -1.85
CA ASN A 95 -18.97 -13.40 -1.93
C ASN A 95 -19.87 -13.43 -3.17
N PHE A 96 -19.29 -13.74 -4.32
CA PHE A 96 -20.05 -13.79 -5.59
C PHE A 96 -21.13 -14.86 -5.57
N LEU A 97 -20.80 -16.07 -5.11
CA LEU A 97 -21.77 -17.17 -5.03
C LEU A 97 -22.89 -16.84 -4.05
N ALA A 98 -22.56 -16.34 -2.86
CA ALA A 98 -23.54 -15.95 -1.86
C ALA A 98 -24.42 -14.79 -2.35
N ALA A 99 -23.84 -13.76 -2.97
CA ALA A 99 -24.57 -12.63 -3.55
C ALA A 99 -25.56 -13.09 -4.62
N ARG A 100 -25.12 -13.96 -5.53
CA ARG A 100 -25.96 -14.50 -6.61
C ARG A 100 -27.12 -15.34 -6.09
N LEU A 101 -26.86 -16.23 -5.13
CA LEU A 101 -27.90 -17.12 -4.55
C LEU A 101 -28.92 -16.34 -3.72
N ARG A 102 -28.51 -15.26 -3.08
CA ARG A 102 -29.35 -14.48 -2.18
C ARG A 102 -29.89 -13.18 -2.79
N GLY A 103 -29.56 -12.87 -4.06
CA GLY A 103 -29.96 -11.62 -4.71
C GLY A 103 -29.42 -10.38 -3.98
N LYS A 104 -28.16 -10.44 -3.49
CA LYS A 104 -27.54 -9.34 -2.72
C LYS A 104 -26.63 -8.51 -3.60
N GLN A 105 -26.48 -7.23 -3.22
CA GLN A 105 -25.49 -6.36 -3.85
C GLN A 105 -24.09 -6.80 -3.47
N LEU A 106 -23.17 -6.75 -4.42
CA LEU A 106 -21.76 -7.08 -4.25
C LEU A 106 -20.89 -5.94 -4.78
N VAL A 107 -20.03 -5.44 -3.93
CA VAL A 107 -18.89 -4.58 -4.30
C VAL A 107 -17.61 -5.42 -4.21
N TYR A 108 -16.81 -5.35 -5.26
CA TYR A 108 -15.47 -5.91 -5.29
C TYR A 108 -14.45 -4.79 -5.18
N ASP A 109 -13.67 -4.76 -4.11
CA ASP A 109 -12.58 -3.80 -3.87
C ASP A 109 -11.24 -4.53 -3.98
N THR A 110 -10.51 -4.30 -5.09
CA THR A 110 -9.20 -4.91 -5.31
C THR A 110 -8.09 -3.92 -4.96
N HIS A 111 -7.24 -4.33 -4.02
CA HIS A 111 -6.20 -3.48 -3.45
C HIS A 111 -4.91 -3.49 -4.28
N GLU A 112 -4.80 -4.44 -5.18
CA GLU A 112 -3.65 -4.63 -6.06
C GLU A 112 -4.07 -5.37 -7.34
N PHE A 113 -3.17 -5.45 -8.32
CA PHE A 113 -3.40 -6.27 -9.50
C PHE A 113 -3.13 -7.74 -9.17
N TYR A 114 -4.06 -8.35 -8.45
CA TYR A 114 -3.91 -9.59 -7.69
C TYR A 114 -3.25 -10.74 -8.46
N THR A 115 -3.64 -10.97 -9.72
CA THR A 115 -3.08 -12.06 -10.52
C THR A 115 -1.67 -11.77 -11.06
N GLU A 116 -1.16 -10.56 -10.84
CA GLU A 116 0.15 -10.09 -11.30
C GLU A 116 1.13 -9.84 -10.13
N VAL A 117 0.78 -10.25 -8.90
CA VAL A 117 1.71 -10.15 -7.77
C VAL A 117 2.88 -11.12 -7.95
N PRO A 118 4.09 -10.76 -7.50
CA PRO A 118 5.30 -11.58 -7.70
C PRO A 118 5.11 -13.03 -7.28
N GLU A 119 4.48 -13.26 -6.13
CA GLU A 119 4.25 -14.59 -5.56
C GLU A 119 3.38 -15.49 -6.44
N LEU A 120 2.53 -14.92 -7.27
CA LEU A 120 1.72 -15.66 -8.25
C LEU A 120 2.39 -15.76 -9.61
N VAL A 121 3.10 -14.73 -10.05
CA VAL A 121 3.85 -14.75 -11.33
C VAL A 121 4.89 -15.86 -11.32
N GLU A 122 5.58 -16.06 -10.20
CA GLU A 122 6.56 -17.13 -10.00
C GLU A 122 5.92 -18.53 -9.87
N ARG A 123 4.59 -18.63 -9.71
CA ARG A 123 3.84 -19.89 -9.54
C ARG A 123 2.73 -20.03 -10.56
N PRO A 124 3.06 -20.31 -11.84
CA PRO A 124 2.10 -20.25 -12.96
C PRO A 124 0.88 -21.15 -12.80
N ARG A 125 1.02 -22.32 -12.17
CA ARG A 125 -0.12 -23.22 -11.89
C ARG A 125 -1.11 -22.60 -10.88
N VAL A 126 -0.61 -21.99 -9.81
CA VAL A 126 -1.43 -21.31 -8.80
C VAL A 126 -2.09 -20.07 -9.42
N ARG A 127 -1.32 -19.28 -10.16
CA ARG A 127 -1.83 -18.11 -10.90
C ARG A 127 -2.94 -18.50 -11.87
N ALA A 128 -2.82 -19.61 -12.57
CA ALA A 128 -3.85 -20.10 -13.50
C ALA A 128 -5.19 -20.37 -12.81
N VAL A 129 -5.18 -20.88 -11.57
CA VAL A 129 -6.41 -21.08 -10.78
C VAL A 129 -7.07 -19.72 -10.46
N TRP A 130 -6.28 -18.75 -9.98
CA TRP A 130 -6.81 -17.42 -9.69
C TRP A 130 -7.31 -16.69 -10.94
N LEU A 131 -6.59 -16.79 -12.05
CA LEU A 131 -7.05 -16.27 -13.35
C LEU A 131 -8.34 -16.94 -13.82
N ALA A 132 -8.54 -18.23 -13.59
CA ALA A 132 -9.76 -18.91 -13.94
C ALA A 132 -10.95 -18.43 -13.12
N ILE A 133 -10.76 -18.15 -11.83
CA ILE A 133 -11.79 -17.55 -10.97
C ILE A 133 -12.10 -16.12 -11.45
N GLU A 134 -11.08 -15.29 -11.63
CA GLU A 134 -11.20 -13.91 -12.07
C GLU A 134 -11.93 -13.80 -13.40
N ARG A 135 -11.50 -14.54 -14.42
CA ARG A 135 -12.13 -14.54 -15.77
C ARG A 135 -13.60 -14.96 -15.78
N ARG A 136 -14.02 -15.84 -14.85
CA ARG A 136 -15.42 -16.28 -14.77
C ARG A 136 -16.31 -15.30 -14.00
N ILE A 137 -15.76 -14.59 -13.04
CA ILE A 137 -16.53 -13.76 -12.12
C ILE A 137 -16.47 -12.28 -12.53
N PHE A 138 -15.30 -11.75 -12.84
CA PHE A 138 -15.07 -10.32 -13.06
C PHE A 138 -16.01 -9.70 -14.10
N PRO A 139 -16.25 -10.31 -15.29
CA PRO A 139 -17.17 -9.76 -16.28
C PRO A 139 -18.63 -9.64 -15.80
N LYS A 140 -18.98 -10.28 -14.70
CA LYS A 140 -20.34 -10.28 -14.13
C LYS A 140 -20.50 -9.31 -12.96
N LEU A 141 -19.41 -8.65 -12.55
CA LEU A 141 -19.43 -7.67 -11.47
C LEU A 141 -19.97 -6.34 -11.98
N LYS A 142 -20.86 -5.74 -11.20
CA LYS A 142 -21.44 -4.42 -11.50
C LYS A 142 -20.66 -3.28 -10.82
N HIS A 143 -20.11 -3.53 -9.64
CA HIS A 143 -19.46 -2.52 -8.83
C HIS A 143 -18.05 -3.00 -8.46
N VAL A 144 -17.06 -2.42 -9.13
CA VAL A 144 -15.65 -2.74 -8.93
C VAL A 144 -14.90 -1.47 -8.56
N ILE A 145 -14.11 -1.56 -7.51
CA ILE A 145 -13.25 -0.49 -7.02
C ILE A 145 -11.80 -0.98 -7.04
N THR A 146 -10.87 -0.11 -7.40
CA THR A 146 -9.43 -0.38 -7.32
C THR A 146 -8.66 0.84 -6.83
N VAL A 147 -7.34 0.68 -6.65
CA VAL A 147 -6.49 1.66 -5.98
C VAL A 147 -5.90 2.74 -6.89
N ASN A 148 -5.88 2.54 -8.19
CA ASN A 148 -5.31 3.52 -9.13
C ASN A 148 -5.81 3.34 -10.56
N GLN A 149 -5.47 4.30 -11.43
CA GLN A 149 -5.97 4.35 -12.80
C GLN A 149 -5.35 3.29 -13.71
N SER A 150 -4.08 2.95 -13.51
CA SER A 150 -3.39 1.94 -14.32
C SER A 150 -4.03 0.56 -14.15
N ILE A 151 -4.34 0.16 -12.91
CA ILE A 151 -5.05 -1.10 -12.63
C ILE A 151 -6.49 -1.05 -13.17
N ALA A 152 -7.19 0.08 -13.01
CA ALA A 152 -8.53 0.26 -13.55
C ALA A 152 -8.56 0.08 -15.09
N ASN A 153 -7.59 0.69 -15.78
CA ASN A 153 -7.45 0.57 -17.22
C ASN A 153 -7.13 -0.88 -17.65
N ALA A 154 -6.22 -1.54 -16.93
CA ALA A 154 -5.86 -2.94 -17.19
C ALA A 154 -7.08 -3.90 -17.04
N TYR A 155 -7.90 -3.70 -16.02
CA TYR A 155 -9.14 -4.46 -15.84
C TYR A 155 -10.19 -4.12 -16.91
N ARG A 156 -10.33 -2.84 -17.29
CA ARG A 156 -11.24 -2.42 -18.37
C ARG A 156 -10.83 -3.06 -19.70
N GLU A 157 -9.54 -3.04 -20.02
CA GLU A 157 -8.99 -3.65 -21.24
C GLU A 157 -9.20 -5.18 -21.23
N ARG A 158 -8.99 -5.82 -20.08
CA ARG A 158 -9.08 -7.29 -19.97
C ARG A 158 -10.50 -7.82 -19.94
N TYR A 159 -11.46 -7.10 -19.35
CA TYR A 159 -12.80 -7.60 -19.04
C TYR A 159 -13.95 -6.71 -19.52
N GLY A 160 -13.70 -5.49 -19.97
CA GLY A 160 -14.73 -4.55 -20.43
C GLY A 160 -15.53 -3.85 -19.32
N ASN A 161 -15.24 -4.13 -18.04
CA ASN A 161 -15.98 -3.54 -16.93
C ASN A 161 -15.53 -2.12 -16.64
N GLU A 162 -16.46 -1.26 -16.21
CA GLU A 162 -16.12 0.01 -15.57
C GLU A 162 -15.58 -0.26 -14.17
N VAL A 163 -14.41 0.32 -13.87
CA VAL A 163 -13.72 0.16 -12.59
C VAL A 163 -13.49 1.55 -11.98
N GLN A 164 -14.02 1.75 -10.79
CA GLN A 164 -13.91 3.01 -10.08
C GLN A 164 -12.60 3.08 -9.28
N VAL A 165 -11.99 4.25 -9.24
CA VAL A 165 -10.70 4.44 -8.57
C VAL A 165 -10.89 5.14 -7.24
N VAL A 166 -10.54 4.45 -6.16
CA VAL A 166 -10.40 4.99 -4.81
C VAL A 166 -8.98 4.70 -4.31
N ARG A 167 -8.13 5.70 -4.34
CA ARG A 167 -6.71 5.56 -3.98
C ARG A 167 -6.54 5.20 -2.51
N ASN A 168 -5.49 4.45 -2.21
CA ASN A 168 -5.14 4.13 -0.83
C ASN A 168 -4.27 5.22 -0.20
N ILE A 169 -4.74 6.47 -0.24
CA ILE A 169 -4.05 7.61 0.38
C ILE A 169 -4.34 7.59 1.87
N PRO A 170 -3.32 7.65 2.75
CA PRO A 170 -3.53 7.81 4.18
C PRO A 170 -4.27 9.11 4.49
N ALA A 171 -5.20 9.08 5.43
CA ALA A 171 -5.73 10.34 5.97
C ALA A 171 -4.61 11.08 6.72
N PRO A 172 -4.54 12.41 6.61
CA PRO A 172 -3.64 13.20 7.42
C PRO A 172 -3.85 12.87 8.91
N ARG A 173 -2.75 12.67 9.62
CA ARG A 173 -2.78 12.42 11.06
C ARG A 173 -2.19 13.63 11.77
N GLU A 174 -2.89 14.10 12.77
CA GLU A 174 -2.29 15.05 13.69
C GLU A 174 -1.21 14.32 14.49
N LEU A 175 0.03 14.71 14.24
CA LEU A 175 1.19 14.21 14.95
C LEU A 175 1.75 15.36 15.80
N PRO A 176 2.29 15.08 16.99
CA PRO A 176 3.00 16.09 17.78
C PRO A 176 4.15 16.68 16.96
N PRO A 177 4.68 17.84 17.31
CA PRO A 177 5.86 18.40 16.66
C PRO A 177 6.97 17.34 16.56
N ALA A 178 7.71 17.31 15.44
CA ALA A 178 8.79 16.37 15.27
C ALA A 178 9.89 16.68 16.32
N PRO A 179 10.45 15.67 16.97
CA PRO A 179 11.61 15.87 17.83
C PRO A 179 12.80 16.36 16.98
N GLU A 180 13.76 17.03 17.63
CA GLU A 180 15.00 17.42 16.97
C GLU A 180 15.86 16.20 16.58
N ARG A 181 16.73 16.35 15.58
CA ARG A 181 17.62 15.29 15.07
C ARG A 181 18.44 14.63 16.18
N ALA A 182 18.95 15.42 17.14
CA ALA A 182 19.71 14.90 18.27
C ALA A 182 18.92 13.90 19.13
N ALA A 183 17.60 14.11 19.31
CA ALA A 183 16.72 13.19 20.05
C ALA A 183 16.44 11.86 19.31
N LEU A 184 16.81 11.80 18.03
CA LEU A 184 16.69 10.64 17.16
C LEU A 184 18.04 10.00 16.83
N ASP A 185 19.13 10.45 17.45
CA ASP A 185 20.49 10.05 17.14
C ASP A 185 20.89 10.30 15.68
N LEU A 186 20.33 11.38 15.08
CA LEU A 186 20.61 11.77 13.71
C LEU A 186 21.64 12.90 13.64
N PRO A 187 22.62 12.83 12.71
CA PRO A 187 23.66 13.84 12.59
C PRO A 187 23.14 15.15 12.01
N GLU A 188 23.57 16.28 12.57
CA GLU A 188 23.18 17.63 12.11
C GLU A 188 23.82 18.02 10.76
N GLY A 189 25.02 17.58 10.50
CA GLY A 189 25.79 18.00 9.33
C GLY A 189 25.57 17.17 8.05
N LYS A 190 24.67 16.16 8.06
CA LYS A 190 24.45 15.28 6.91
C LYS A 190 23.07 15.46 6.31
N ARG A 191 22.97 15.20 4.99
CA ARG A 191 21.68 15.03 4.32
C ARG A 191 21.12 13.66 4.60
N ILE A 192 19.84 13.59 4.98
CA ILE A 192 19.19 12.35 5.39
C ILE A 192 18.25 11.89 4.28
N LEU A 193 18.55 10.72 3.72
CA LEU A 193 17.70 9.99 2.78
C LEU A 193 16.87 8.98 3.57
N VAL A 194 15.58 8.82 3.25
CA VAL A 194 14.73 7.83 3.93
C VAL A 194 14.02 6.92 2.96
N MET A 195 14.10 5.61 3.20
CA MET A 195 13.26 4.59 2.56
C MET A 195 12.48 3.87 3.64
N GLN A 196 11.15 3.89 3.56
CA GLN A 196 10.30 3.29 4.58
C GLN A 196 9.24 2.37 3.99
N GLY A 197 8.77 1.41 4.79
CA GLY A 197 7.67 0.52 4.40
C GLY A 197 7.56 -0.73 5.26
N ALA A 198 6.35 -1.30 5.33
CA ALA A 198 6.11 -2.56 6.03
C ALA A 198 6.79 -3.75 5.33
N GLY A 199 7.01 -3.66 4.00
CA GLY A 199 7.66 -4.66 3.17
C GLY A 199 8.81 -4.05 2.36
N ILE A 200 10.01 -3.99 2.96
CA ILE A 200 11.26 -3.73 2.25
C ILE A 200 11.71 -5.06 1.62
N ASN A 201 11.08 -5.38 0.49
CA ASN A 201 11.29 -6.65 -0.20
C ASN A 201 12.28 -6.48 -1.35
N VAL A 202 12.82 -7.60 -1.82
CA VAL A 202 13.66 -7.67 -3.03
C VAL A 202 12.94 -6.98 -4.19
N GLN A 203 13.70 -6.30 -5.06
CA GLN A 203 13.21 -5.51 -6.20
C GLN A 203 12.48 -4.19 -5.83
N ARG A 204 12.55 -3.76 -4.57
CA ARG A 204 12.04 -2.46 -4.13
C ARG A 204 13.09 -1.35 -4.16
N GLY A 205 14.29 -1.62 -4.70
CA GLY A 205 15.37 -0.64 -4.90
C GLY A 205 16.15 -0.28 -3.64
N ALA A 206 16.00 -1.05 -2.55
CA ALA A 206 16.73 -0.80 -1.31
C ALA A 206 18.22 -1.16 -1.45
N GLU A 207 18.53 -2.22 -2.18
CA GLU A 207 19.89 -2.66 -2.49
C GLU A 207 20.64 -1.59 -3.30
N GLU A 208 19.99 -1.01 -4.30
CA GLU A 208 20.54 0.05 -5.12
C GLU A 208 20.74 1.34 -4.31
N ALA A 209 19.81 1.66 -3.42
CA ALA A 209 19.96 2.81 -2.51
C ALA A 209 21.18 2.63 -1.59
N VAL A 210 21.39 1.43 -1.02
CA VAL A 210 22.58 1.13 -0.22
C VAL A 210 23.85 1.26 -1.05
N LEU A 211 23.87 0.73 -2.27
CA LEU A 211 25.04 0.82 -3.16
C LEU A 211 25.37 2.27 -3.57
N ALA A 212 24.35 3.11 -3.80
CA ALA A 212 24.51 4.53 -4.11
C ALA A 212 25.24 5.30 -2.99
N MET A 213 25.11 4.86 -1.73
CA MET A 213 25.78 5.52 -0.61
C MET A 213 27.30 5.50 -0.67
N ARG A 214 27.89 4.66 -1.52
CA ARG A 214 29.35 4.70 -1.76
C ARG A 214 29.80 6.05 -2.31
N GLU A 215 28.97 6.67 -3.12
CA GLU A 215 29.21 7.95 -3.79
C GLU A 215 28.64 9.17 -3.07
N LEU A 216 28.02 8.97 -1.91
CA LEU A 216 27.32 10.00 -1.12
C LEU A 216 27.92 10.12 0.30
N PRO A 217 29.16 10.60 0.47
CA PRO A 217 29.84 10.66 1.78
C PRO A 217 29.14 11.57 2.79
N ASP A 218 28.47 12.61 2.30
CA ASP A 218 27.79 13.62 3.13
C ASP A 218 26.31 13.28 3.41
N CYS A 219 25.89 12.06 3.06
CA CYS A 219 24.54 11.59 3.27
C CYS A 219 24.48 10.47 4.31
N LEU A 220 23.31 10.33 4.93
CA LEU A 220 22.88 9.20 5.76
C LEU A 220 21.64 8.59 5.14
N LEU A 221 21.60 7.28 4.95
CA LEU A 221 20.42 6.54 4.50
C LEU A 221 19.75 5.84 5.68
N LEU A 222 18.48 6.17 5.92
CA LEU A 222 17.62 5.48 6.87
C LEU A 222 16.72 4.51 6.10
N ILE A 223 16.76 3.22 6.45
CA ILE A 223 15.82 2.21 5.96
C ILE A 223 14.95 1.77 7.14
N ILE A 224 13.65 2.10 7.09
CA ILE A 224 12.72 1.90 8.21
C ILE A 224 11.66 0.88 7.84
N GLY A 225 11.61 -0.25 8.54
CA GLY A 225 10.61 -1.29 8.31
C GLY A 225 11.13 -2.70 8.45
N GLY A 226 10.77 -3.57 7.53
CA GLY A 226 11.24 -4.95 7.46
C GLY A 226 10.77 -5.60 6.18
N GLY A 227 11.33 -6.75 5.86
CA GLY A 227 11.01 -7.49 4.63
C GLY A 227 12.07 -8.53 4.33
N ASP A 228 11.93 -9.20 3.20
CA ASP A 228 12.83 -10.27 2.77
C ASP A 228 14.20 -9.78 2.28
N ALA A 229 14.31 -8.49 1.89
CA ALA A 229 15.58 -7.87 1.53
C ALA A 229 16.49 -7.60 2.74
N TRP A 230 15.97 -7.62 3.96
CA TRP A 230 16.69 -7.17 5.17
C TRP A 230 18.06 -7.84 5.38
N PRO A 231 18.19 -9.18 5.32
CA PRO A 231 19.50 -9.85 5.47
C PRO A 231 20.50 -9.47 4.36
N VAL A 232 20.01 -9.16 3.18
CA VAL A 232 20.83 -8.72 2.04
C VAL A 232 21.36 -7.31 2.29
N LEU A 233 20.52 -6.40 2.82
CA LEU A 233 20.89 -5.02 3.13
C LEU A 233 21.94 -4.97 4.24
N GLU A 234 21.77 -5.74 5.31
CA GLU A 234 22.78 -5.86 6.39
C GLU A 234 24.13 -6.34 5.87
N ARG A 235 24.12 -7.39 5.04
CA ARG A 235 25.33 -7.90 4.40
C ARG A 235 25.98 -6.85 3.49
N LEU A 236 25.22 -6.21 2.61
CA LEU A 236 25.70 -5.18 1.69
C LEU A 236 26.34 -4.01 2.43
N ALA A 237 25.68 -3.48 3.46
CA ALA A 237 26.20 -2.39 4.26
C ALA A 237 27.56 -2.75 4.91
N ARG A 238 27.67 -3.98 5.41
CA ARG A 238 28.91 -4.49 6.03
C ARG A 238 30.03 -4.70 4.99
N GLU A 239 29.75 -5.40 3.89
CA GLU A 239 30.73 -5.72 2.85
C GLU A 239 31.27 -4.48 2.14
N ARG A 240 30.49 -3.39 2.12
CA ARG A 240 30.86 -2.12 1.51
C ARG A 240 31.38 -1.07 2.49
N GLY A 241 31.48 -1.40 3.78
CA GLY A 241 31.95 -0.47 4.81
C GLY A 241 31.05 0.74 4.99
N LEU A 242 29.72 0.54 4.93
CA LEU A 242 28.72 1.61 4.93
C LEU A 242 27.91 1.69 6.23
N GLN A 243 28.31 0.97 7.28
CA GLN A 243 27.53 0.87 8.54
C GLN A 243 27.31 2.23 9.19
N ASP A 244 28.27 3.16 9.06
CA ASP A 244 28.17 4.52 9.61
C ASP A 244 27.27 5.44 8.76
N ARG A 245 26.83 4.99 7.58
CA ARG A 245 26.03 5.79 6.63
C ARG A 245 24.74 5.13 6.18
N VAL A 246 24.50 3.89 6.58
CA VAL A 246 23.26 3.15 6.29
C VAL A 246 22.74 2.59 7.60
N HIS A 247 21.66 3.17 8.09
CA HIS A 247 21.02 2.73 9.32
C HIS A 247 19.74 1.94 9.00
N LEU A 248 19.75 0.68 9.39
CA LEU A 248 18.60 -0.20 9.26
C LEU A 248 17.79 -0.14 10.54
N LEU A 249 16.70 0.61 10.52
CA LEU A 249 15.79 0.80 11.64
C LEU A 249 14.60 -0.14 11.47
N GLY A 250 14.47 -1.14 12.31
CA GLY A 250 13.41 -2.15 12.25
C GLY A 250 12.00 -1.57 12.23
N LYS A 251 11.00 -2.46 12.26
CA LYS A 251 9.59 -2.05 12.34
C LYS A 251 9.31 -1.28 13.61
N MET A 252 8.61 -0.17 13.49
CA MET A 252 8.23 0.70 14.60
C MET A 252 6.82 1.26 14.42
N PRO A 253 6.20 1.83 15.47
CA PRO A 253 4.92 2.50 15.36
C PRO A 253 4.95 3.66 14.35
N TYR A 254 3.83 3.88 13.65
CA TYR A 254 3.72 4.89 12.58
C TYR A 254 4.17 6.29 13.03
N ALA A 255 3.75 6.75 14.20
CA ALA A 255 4.15 8.06 14.71
C ALA A 255 5.68 8.18 14.85
N ARG A 256 6.35 7.14 15.39
CA ARG A 256 7.81 7.11 15.53
C ARG A 256 8.52 7.07 14.18
N MET A 257 7.99 6.33 13.20
CA MET A 257 8.49 6.33 11.83
C MET A 257 8.41 7.73 11.21
N MET A 258 7.29 8.42 11.39
CA MET A 258 7.11 9.78 10.90
C MET A 258 8.02 10.81 11.59
N ASP A 259 8.48 10.56 12.83
CA ASP A 259 9.49 11.40 13.47
C ASP A 259 10.80 11.40 12.68
N TYR A 260 11.25 10.23 12.22
CA TYR A 260 12.40 10.11 11.33
C TYR A 260 12.14 10.72 9.96
N THR A 261 10.96 10.45 9.38
CA THR A 261 10.61 10.94 8.02
C THR A 261 10.57 12.45 7.97
N ARG A 262 10.02 13.12 8.99
CA ARG A 262 9.98 14.59 9.08
C ARG A 262 11.33 15.25 9.32
N ASN A 263 12.32 14.47 9.76
CA ASN A 263 13.72 14.90 9.92
C ASN A 263 14.59 14.54 8.70
N ALA A 264 14.04 13.83 7.72
CA ALA A 264 14.74 13.50 6.49
C ALA A 264 14.69 14.66 5.48
N ASP A 265 15.63 14.63 4.54
CA ASP A 265 15.76 15.62 3.46
C ASP A 265 15.17 15.10 2.14
N LEU A 266 15.13 13.79 1.92
CA LEU A 266 14.65 13.18 0.67
C LEU A 266 14.03 11.80 0.92
N GLY A 267 12.83 11.57 0.41
CA GLY A 267 12.15 10.28 0.44
C GLY A 267 12.44 9.43 -0.80
N LEU A 268 12.70 8.12 -0.63
CA LEU A 268 13.03 7.21 -1.72
C LEU A 268 11.89 6.23 -2.01
N THR A 269 11.43 6.18 -3.26
CA THR A 269 10.49 5.18 -3.77
C THR A 269 11.01 4.61 -5.09
N LEU A 270 11.84 3.56 -4.98
CA LEU A 270 12.71 3.04 -6.04
C LEU A 270 12.27 1.64 -6.52
N ASP A 271 10.97 1.35 -6.45
CA ASP A 271 10.43 0.06 -6.89
C ASP A 271 10.79 -0.19 -8.37
N LYS A 272 11.18 -1.45 -8.71
CA LYS A 272 11.61 -1.84 -10.05
C LYS A 272 10.43 -2.29 -10.90
N ASP A 273 10.49 -2.06 -12.21
CA ASP A 273 9.50 -2.52 -13.19
C ASP A 273 9.74 -3.99 -13.56
N THR A 274 9.51 -4.89 -12.61
CA THR A 274 9.76 -6.32 -12.78
C THR A 274 8.50 -7.16 -12.99
N ASN A 275 7.34 -6.59 -12.65
CA ASN A 275 6.03 -7.21 -12.84
C ASN A 275 4.95 -6.13 -12.89
N LEU A 276 3.77 -6.46 -13.43
CA LEU A 276 2.68 -5.48 -13.60
C LEU A 276 2.14 -4.92 -12.28
N ASN A 277 2.18 -5.70 -11.19
CA ASN A 277 1.73 -5.20 -9.90
C ASN A 277 2.69 -4.12 -9.34
N TYR A 278 4.00 -4.31 -9.48
CA TYR A 278 4.98 -3.28 -9.12
C TYR A 278 4.91 -2.08 -10.07
N ARG A 279 4.83 -2.33 -11.38
CA ARG A 279 4.68 -1.28 -12.38
C ARG A 279 3.53 -0.33 -12.09
N PHE A 280 2.39 -0.87 -11.67
CA PHE A 280 1.19 -0.10 -11.36
C PHE A 280 1.05 0.25 -9.87
N SER A 281 2.06 -0.02 -9.04
CA SER A 281 1.99 0.27 -7.63
C SER A 281 1.93 1.77 -7.33
N LEU A 282 1.20 2.11 -6.27
CA LEU A 282 1.16 3.46 -5.70
C LEU A 282 1.35 3.32 -4.18
N PRO A 283 2.62 3.27 -3.72
CA PRO A 283 2.94 2.94 -2.34
C PRO A 283 2.63 4.10 -1.37
N ASN A 284 2.14 3.77 -0.19
CA ASN A 284 1.78 4.74 0.86
C ASN A 284 2.96 5.64 1.28
N LYS A 285 4.20 5.13 1.20
CA LYS A 285 5.41 5.92 1.54
C LYS A 285 5.53 7.21 0.73
N LEU A 286 5.07 7.24 -0.53
CA LEU A 286 5.03 8.46 -1.32
C LEU A 286 4.23 9.56 -0.61
N PHE A 287 3.05 9.23 -0.12
CA PHE A 287 2.18 10.19 0.58
C PHE A 287 2.75 10.59 1.94
N ASP A 288 3.39 9.65 2.66
CA ASP A 288 4.06 9.97 3.93
C ASP A 288 5.18 10.99 3.71
N TYR A 289 5.96 10.88 2.62
CA TYR A 289 7.00 11.87 2.27
C TYR A 289 6.39 13.23 1.98
N LEU A 290 5.32 13.28 1.19
CA LEU A 290 4.60 14.52 0.91
C LEU A 290 4.05 15.15 2.20
N HIS A 291 3.44 14.37 3.10
CA HIS A 291 2.96 14.84 4.41
C HIS A 291 4.10 15.29 5.33
N ALA A 292 5.29 14.74 5.20
CA ALA A 292 6.49 15.20 5.89
C ALA A 292 7.09 16.48 5.27
N GLY A 293 6.61 16.93 4.11
CA GLY A 293 7.11 18.09 3.39
C GLY A 293 8.50 17.89 2.80
N ILE A 294 8.86 16.64 2.44
CA ILE A 294 10.14 16.31 1.80
C ILE A 294 9.94 15.90 0.34
N PRO A 295 10.85 16.29 -0.57
CA PRO A 295 10.80 15.87 -1.96
C PRO A 295 11.05 14.37 -2.09
N VAL A 296 10.69 13.82 -3.24
CA VAL A 296 10.76 12.40 -3.54
C VAL A 296 11.72 12.09 -4.67
N LEU A 297 12.59 11.09 -4.51
CA LEU A 297 13.31 10.45 -5.60
C LEU A 297 12.62 9.13 -5.94
N ALA A 298 12.13 9.02 -7.16
CA ALA A 298 11.30 7.89 -7.59
C ALA A 298 11.82 7.25 -8.88
N THR A 299 11.51 5.98 -9.09
CA THR A 299 11.63 5.34 -10.40
C THR A 299 10.43 5.68 -11.30
N ASP A 300 10.61 5.60 -12.62
CA ASP A 300 9.61 5.93 -13.64
C ASP A 300 8.52 4.84 -13.74
N LEU A 301 7.78 4.65 -12.65
CA LEU A 301 6.58 3.82 -12.63
C LEU A 301 5.35 4.71 -12.84
N PRO A 302 4.37 4.31 -13.68
CA PRO A 302 3.32 5.20 -14.18
C PRO A 302 2.59 6.01 -13.09
N GLU A 303 2.15 5.36 -12.03
CA GLU A 303 1.33 6.01 -10.99
C GLU A 303 2.17 6.93 -10.09
N VAL A 304 3.39 6.52 -9.74
CA VAL A 304 4.31 7.31 -8.92
C VAL A 304 4.84 8.49 -9.72
N ALA A 305 5.33 8.22 -10.93
CA ALA A 305 5.89 9.25 -11.81
C ALA A 305 4.86 10.32 -12.20
N ALA A 306 3.60 9.93 -12.42
CA ALA A 306 2.51 10.87 -12.71
C ALA A 306 2.30 11.86 -11.54
N ILE A 307 2.38 11.39 -10.30
CA ILE A 307 2.27 12.28 -9.13
C ILE A 307 3.52 13.15 -9.01
N VAL A 308 4.72 12.56 -9.04
CA VAL A 308 5.98 13.29 -8.80
C VAL A 308 6.20 14.35 -9.85
N ARG A 309 6.02 14.02 -11.15
CA ARG A 309 6.14 14.99 -12.26
C ARG A 309 4.98 15.98 -12.28
N GLY A 310 3.75 15.49 -12.15
CA GLY A 310 2.55 16.34 -12.25
C GLY A 310 2.41 17.36 -11.11
N ARG A 311 3.09 17.13 -9.98
CA ARG A 311 3.14 18.06 -8.84
C ARG A 311 4.49 18.74 -8.70
N ASP A 312 5.44 18.41 -9.54
CA ASP A 312 6.82 18.89 -9.45
C ASP A 312 7.37 18.80 -8.01
N CYS A 313 7.17 17.64 -7.37
CA CYS A 313 7.51 17.43 -5.95
C CYS A 313 8.69 16.47 -5.74
N GLY A 314 9.49 16.25 -6.78
CA GLY A 314 10.63 15.34 -6.71
C GLY A 314 11.32 15.14 -8.06
N VAL A 315 12.17 14.11 -8.10
CA VAL A 315 12.94 13.70 -9.28
C VAL A 315 12.53 12.27 -9.65
N VAL A 316 12.41 12.00 -10.96
CA VAL A 316 12.06 10.67 -11.48
C VAL A 316 13.22 10.12 -12.30
N LEU A 317 13.72 8.95 -11.90
CA LEU A 317 14.79 8.21 -12.58
C LEU A 317 14.18 7.16 -13.52
N PRO A 318 14.83 6.89 -14.67
CA PRO A 318 14.36 5.82 -15.57
C PRO A 318 14.33 4.44 -14.91
N ALA A 319 15.28 4.17 -14.01
CA ALA A 319 15.38 2.91 -13.26
C ALA A 319 16.12 3.13 -11.94
N ALA A 320 16.00 2.15 -11.02
CA ALA A 320 16.79 2.12 -9.80
C ALA A 320 18.22 1.67 -10.10
N ASP A 321 19.07 2.60 -10.54
CA ASP A 321 20.50 2.40 -10.77
C ASP A 321 21.30 3.15 -9.70
N PRO A 322 22.30 2.51 -9.03
CA PRO A 322 23.05 3.16 -7.96
C PRO A 322 23.78 4.45 -8.36
N ALA A 323 24.37 4.50 -9.56
CA ALA A 323 25.08 5.69 -10.04
C ALA A 323 24.09 6.82 -10.37
N ALA A 324 22.97 6.50 -11.03
CA ALA A 324 21.91 7.47 -11.32
C ALA A 324 21.26 8.02 -10.04
N ILE A 325 21.05 7.18 -9.02
CA ILE A 325 20.56 7.61 -7.70
C ILE A 325 21.54 8.61 -7.07
N ALA A 326 22.83 8.26 -7.05
CA ALA A 326 23.86 9.13 -6.46
C ALA A 326 23.99 10.47 -7.20
N GLU A 327 23.95 10.45 -8.54
CA GLU A 327 23.99 11.65 -9.38
C GLU A 327 22.80 12.56 -9.10
N ALA A 328 21.58 12.00 -9.09
CA ALA A 328 20.36 12.76 -8.83
C ALA A 328 20.34 13.38 -7.42
N VAL A 329 20.82 12.65 -6.40
CA VAL A 329 20.93 13.15 -5.03
C VAL A 329 21.94 14.30 -4.96
N ARG A 330 23.14 14.17 -5.57
CA ARG A 330 24.15 15.24 -5.62
C ARG A 330 23.61 16.48 -6.34
N ALA A 331 23.02 16.29 -7.52
CA ALA A 331 22.47 17.40 -8.31
C ALA A 331 21.38 18.15 -7.54
N LEU A 332 20.48 17.42 -6.87
CA LEU A 332 19.41 18.02 -6.09
C LEU A 332 19.93 18.87 -4.93
N PHE A 333 20.90 18.37 -4.18
CA PHE A 333 21.43 19.10 -3.02
C PHE A 333 22.46 20.20 -3.40
N ALA A 334 22.98 20.16 -4.62
CA ALA A 334 23.81 21.23 -5.16
C ALA A 334 23.00 22.46 -5.64
N ASP A 335 21.68 22.32 -5.78
CA ASP A 335 20.75 23.39 -6.18
C ASP A 335 19.75 23.70 -5.04
N PRO A 336 20.08 24.59 -4.10
CA PRO A 336 19.21 24.94 -2.97
C PRO A 336 17.86 25.55 -3.38
N GLU A 337 17.82 26.30 -4.49
CA GLU A 337 16.59 26.94 -4.98
C GLU A 337 15.63 25.86 -5.51
N ARG A 338 16.13 24.95 -6.32
CA ARG A 338 15.36 23.82 -6.82
C ARG A 338 14.87 22.93 -5.68
N TYR A 339 15.74 22.62 -4.72
CA TYR A 339 15.38 21.83 -3.55
C TYR A 339 14.26 22.49 -2.74
N ALA A 340 14.35 23.80 -2.47
CA ALA A 340 13.32 24.54 -1.75
C ALA A 340 11.98 24.55 -2.51
N ALA A 341 12.01 24.71 -3.83
CA ALA A 341 10.82 24.64 -4.68
C ALA A 341 10.13 23.26 -4.58
N LEU A 342 10.89 22.17 -4.72
CA LEU A 342 10.36 20.82 -4.60
C LEU A 342 9.75 20.54 -3.23
N ARG A 343 10.36 21.04 -2.15
CA ARG A 343 9.79 20.95 -0.79
C ARG A 343 8.46 21.69 -0.67
N GLY A 344 8.39 22.91 -1.19
CA GLY A 344 7.15 23.69 -1.21
C GLY A 344 6.04 22.96 -1.97
N ASN A 345 6.37 22.40 -3.11
CA ASN A 345 5.45 21.62 -3.94
C ASN A 345 5.02 20.32 -3.27
N ALA A 346 5.90 19.64 -2.53
CA ALA A 346 5.54 18.45 -1.75
C ALA A 346 4.48 18.77 -0.67
N ILE A 347 4.65 19.89 0.06
CA ILE A 347 3.68 20.37 1.05
C ILE A 347 2.33 20.70 0.38
N PHE A 348 2.35 21.33 -0.79
CA PHE A 348 1.14 21.63 -1.54
C PHE A 348 0.45 20.35 -2.03
N ALA A 349 1.21 19.42 -2.60
CA ALA A 349 0.71 18.13 -3.06
C ALA A 349 0.04 17.31 -1.94
N ALA A 350 0.59 17.36 -0.71
CA ALA A 350 0.01 16.69 0.46
C ALA A 350 -1.41 17.19 0.79
N ARG A 351 -1.69 18.48 0.58
CA ARG A 351 -3.02 19.07 0.81
C ARG A 351 -4.05 18.66 -0.25
N GLU A 352 -3.59 18.40 -1.46
CA GLU A 352 -4.47 17.96 -2.56
C GLU A 352 -4.70 16.45 -2.55
N LEU A 353 -3.66 15.68 -2.22
CA LEU A 353 -3.68 14.22 -2.16
C LEU A 353 -4.06 13.76 -0.74
N ASP A 354 -5.33 13.93 -0.40
CA ASP A 354 -5.87 13.69 0.93
C ASP A 354 -6.77 12.46 0.96
N GLY A 355 -6.55 11.60 1.94
CA GLY A 355 -7.35 10.41 2.20
C GLY A 355 -8.83 10.71 2.53
N GLY A 356 -9.15 11.90 3.04
CA GLY A 356 -10.53 12.35 3.26
C GLY A 356 -11.29 12.52 1.93
N LYS A 357 -10.64 13.05 0.90
CA LYS A 357 -11.20 13.14 -0.45
C LYS A 357 -11.46 11.76 -1.05
N GLU A 358 -10.57 10.80 -0.82
CA GLU A 358 -10.77 9.41 -1.27
C GLU A 358 -11.90 8.72 -0.48
N ALA A 359 -12.04 8.99 0.81
CA ALA A 359 -13.19 8.53 1.59
C ALA A 359 -14.51 9.11 1.10
N ALA A 360 -14.54 10.40 0.69
CA ALA A 360 -15.71 11.02 0.10
C ALA A 360 -16.10 10.38 -1.24
N LYS A 361 -15.12 10.04 -2.10
CA LYS A 361 -15.39 9.27 -3.32
C LYS A 361 -15.98 7.89 -3.02
N LEU A 362 -15.39 7.17 -2.07
CA LEU A 362 -15.91 5.87 -1.63
C LEU A 362 -17.35 5.99 -1.12
N ARG A 363 -17.63 7.03 -0.33
CA ARG A 363 -18.98 7.34 0.16
C ARG A 363 -19.96 7.50 -1.00
N SER A 364 -19.65 8.35 -1.98
CA SER A 364 -20.49 8.57 -3.16
C SER A 364 -20.76 7.29 -3.96
N ILE A 365 -19.75 6.43 -4.11
CA ILE A 365 -19.88 5.12 -4.77
C ILE A 365 -20.87 4.23 -4.00
N LEU A 366 -20.71 4.14 -2.67
CA LEU A 366 -21.54 3.27 -1.84
C LEU A 366 -22.98 3.81 -1.67
N GLU A 367 -23.19 5.12 -1.66
CA GLU A 367 -24.52 5.76 -1.67
C GLU A 367 -25.28 5.44 -2.96
N GLY A 368 -24.60 5.44 -4.11
CA GLY A 368 -25.18 5.10 -5.41
C GLY A 368 -25.61 3.64 -5.56
N LEU A 369 -25.34 2.78 -4.56
CA LEU A 369 -25.81 1.37 -4.54
C LEU A 369 -27.21 1.22 -3.91
N GLY A 370 -27.75 2.26 -3.35
CA GLY A 370 -28.98 2.25 -2.53
C GLY A 370 -30.29 2.15 -3.29
#